data_93944ea92ec1f8b0f54c2a8b53d719df
#
_entry.id   93944ea92ec1f8b0f54c2a8b53d719df
#
_cell.length_a   1.000
_cell.length_b   1.000
_cell.length_c   1.000
_cell.angle_alpha   90.00
_cell.angle_beta   90.00
_cell.angle_gamma   90.00
#
_symmetry.space_group_name_H-M   'P 1'
#
loop_
_entity.id
_entity.type
_entity.pdbx_description
1 polymer ?
#
loop_
_entity_poly.entity_id
_entity_poly.type
_entity_poly.pdbx_seq_one_letter_code
_entity_poly.pdbx_strand_id
1 'polypeptide(L)'
;MNKLLFIVFAAFSAACSDTTPLPADPQATPETQALYRNLFRIADEGVMFGHQDDALYGHDWKYEEGRSDVRECCGDYPAVFGWELGGLETGADRSIDDVPFAEITRLLCAAYGRGAVNTVSWHPQNPESGASAWDGKTSTAVSSILPGGANHAQFRLWLDRLAGFFVGLKSADGTCVPVLFRPFHEHTGSGFWWGEAQCTPDEYKALWRFTVEYLRDVKGVHNLLYVYS
;
A
#
# COMPACT_ATOMS: atom_id res chain seq x y z
N MET A 1 -6.02 -55.70 45.82
CA MET A 1 -4.98 -54.76 45.36
C MET A 1 -5.23 -54.48 43.89
N ASN A 2 -5.96 -53.38 43.56
CA ASN A 2 -6.26 -52.98 42.19
C ASN A 2 -5.17 -52.01 41.74
N LYS A 3 -4.43 -52.40 40.70
CA LYS A 3 -3.46 -51.51 40.05
C LYS A 3 -4.20 -50.67 39.00
N LEU A 4 -4.33 -49.36 39.25
CA LEU A 4 -4.85 -48.39 38.29
C LEU A 4 -3.75 -48.09 37.27
N LEU A 5 -3.98 -48.41 36.01
CA LEU A 5 -3.09 -48.12 34.90
C LEU A 5 -3.46 -46.75 34.33
N PHE A 6 -2.62 -45.71 34.57
CA PHE A 6 -2.78 -44.40 33.94
C PHE A 6 -2.17 -44.46 32.52
N ILE A 7 -3.04 -44.37 31.49
CA ILE A 7 -2.62 -44.15 30.10
C ILE A 7 -2.54 -42.66 29.88
N VAL A 8 -1.33 -42.12 29.73
CA VAL A 8 -1.08 -40.75 29.33
C VAL A 8 -1.18 -40.67 27.81
N PHE A 9 -2.23 -40.06 27.31
CA PHE A 9 -2.33 -39.69 25.89
C PHE A 9 -1.46 -38.45 25.64
N ALA A 10 -0.30 -38.62 25.04
CA ALA A 10 0.45 -37.53 24.47
C ALA A 10 -0.22 -37.08 23.14
N ALA A 11 -0.94 -35.98 23.17
CA ALA A 11 -1.44 -35.36 21.95
C ALA A 11 -0.25 -34.74 21.21
N PHE A 12 0.22 -35.39 20.15
CA PHE A 12 1.11 -34.80 19.18
C PHE A 12 0.32 -33.78 18.36
N SER A 13 0.42 -32.49 18.69
CA SER A 13 0.01 -31.43 17.78
C SER A 13 1.02 -31.42 16.64
N ALA A 14 0.63 -31.97 15.48
CA ALA A 14 1.36 -31.70 14.24
C ALA A 14 1.25 -30.20 13.95
N ALA A 15 2.29 -29.45 14.27
CA ALA A 15 2.44 -28.09 13.78
C ALA A 15 2.63 -28.19 12.26
N CYS A 16 1.56 -27.88 11.52
CA CYS A 16 1.67 -27.64 10.09
C CYS A 16 2.63 -26.46 9.94
N SER A 17 3.84 -26.68 9.46
CA SER A 17 4.77 -25.58 9.17
C SER A 17 4.16 -24.80 8.02
N ASP A 18 3.66 -23.60 8.32
CA ASP A 18 3.23 -22.66 7.31
C ASP A 18 4.46 -22.28 6.47
N THR A 19 4.48 -22.74 5.22
CA THR A 19 5.59 -22.52 4.28
C THR A 19 5.45 -21.22 3.51
N THR A 20 4.41 -20.42 3.81
CA THR A 20 4.21 -19.12 3.17
C THR A 20 5.43 -18.22 3.45
N PRO A 21 6.03 -17.61 2.42
CA PRO A 21 7.13 -16.67 2.62
C PRO A 21 6.77 -15.55 3.59
N LEU A 22 7.75 -15.02 4.30
CA LEU A 22 7.53 -13.86 5.16
C LEU A 22 7.49 -12.58 4.31
N PRO A 23 6.73 -11.54 4.74
CA PRO A 23 6.77 -10.24 4.09
C PRO A 23 8.17 -9.61 4.20
N ALA A 24 8.48 -8.66 3.32
CA ALA A 24 9.76 -7.95 3.29
C ALA A 24 10.07 -7.17 4.59
N ASP A 25 9.06 -6.90 5.39
CA ASP A 25 9.18 -6.29 6.71
C ASP A 25 9.12 -7.38 7.81
N PRO A 26 10.25 -7.65 8.51
CA PRO A 26 10.25 -8.63 9.60
C PRO A 26 9.47 -8.17 10.84
N GLN A 27 9.14 -6.88 10.94
CA GLN A 27 8.36 -6.27 12.02
C GLN A 27 6.92 -5.97 11.58
N ALA A 28 6.49 -6.50 10.42
CA ALA A 28 5.11 -6.30 9.94
C ALA A 28 4.08 -6.65 11.01
N THR A 29 3.04 -5.80 11.13
CA THR A 29 1.98 -6.02 12.11
C THR A 29 1.31 -7.39 11.93
N PRO A 30 0.70 -7.97 12.97
CA PRO A 30 -0.03 -9.24 12.84
C PRO A 30 -1.05 -9.23 11.70
N GLU A 31 -1.76 -8.10 11.50
CA GLU A 31 -2.75 -7.91 10.44
C GLU A 31 -2.11 -7.90 9.06
N THR A 32 -0.95 -7.24 8.92
CA THR A 32 -0.17 -7.21 7.68
C THR A 32 0.34 -8.59 7.32
N GLN A 33 0.83 -9.34 8.30
CA GLN A 33 1.24 -10.73 8.10
C GLN A 33 0.06 -11.62 7.74
N ALA A 34 -1.11 -11.42 8.37
CA ALA A 34 -2.33 -12.15 8.05
C ALA A 34 -2.82 -11.84 6.63
N LEU A 35 -2.82 -10.57 6.22
CA LEU A 35 -3.12 -10.17 4.84
C LEU A 35 -2.17 -10.88 3.86
N TYR A 36 -0.86 -10.85 4.11
CA TYR A 36 0.14 -11.47 3.25
C TYR A 36 -0.16 -12.98 3.04
N ARG A 37 -0.36 -13.74 4.13
CA ARG A 37 -0.71 -15.16 4.04
C ARG A 37 -2.04 -15.41 3.32
N ASN A 38 -3.05 -14.57 3.58
CA ASN A 38 -4.36 -14.70 2.94
C ASN A 38 -4.29 -14.45 1.43
N LEU A 39 -3.45 -13.53 0.95
CA LEU A 39 -3.25 -13.30 -0.48
C LEU A 39 -2.75 -14.57 -1.20
N PHE A 40 -1.79 -15.30 -0.61
CA PHE A 40 -1.36 -16.59 -1.17
C PHE A 40 -2.48 -17.60 -1.20
N ARG A 41 -3.21 -17.75 -0.09
CA ARG A 41 -4.34 -18.70 -0.01
C ARG A 41 -5.43 -18.36 -1.04
N ILE A 42 -5.79 -17.09 -1.19
CA ILE A 42 -6.82 -16.65 -2.14
C ILE A 42 -6.36 -16.87 -3.58
N ALA A 43 -5.07 -16.67 -3.88
CA ALA A 43 -4.52 -16.90 -5.22
C ALA A 43 -4.70 -18.34 -5.72
N ASP A 44 -4.75 -19.31 -4.82
CA ASP A 44 -5.02 -20.72 -5.14
C ASP A 44 -6.53 -21.01 -5.37
N GLU A 45 -7.40 -20.15 -4.84
CA GLU A 45 -8.85 -20.35 -4.85
C GLU A 45 -9.59 -19.51 -5.90
N GLY A 46 -9.03 -18.36 -6.29
CA GLY A 46 -9.72 -17.45 -7.20
C GLY A 46 -9.04 -16.12 -7.45
N VAL A 47 -9.83 -15.15 -7.93
CA VAL A 47 -9.40 -13.79 -8.26
C VAL A 47 -10.25 -12.79 -7.49
N MET A 48 -9.61 -11.80 -6.86
CA MET A 48 -10.32 -10.68 -6.26
C MET A 48 -10.54 -9.58 -7.29
N PHE A 49 -11.79 -9.16 -7.47
CA PHE A 49 -12.11 -7.98 -8.27
C PHE A 49 -11.79 -6.72 -7.49
N GLY A 50 -11.13 -5.75 -8.13
CA GLY A 50 -10.79 -4.46 -7.54
C GLY A 50 -11.32 -3.27 -8.33
N HIS A 51 -11.60 -2.17 -7.64
CA HIS A 51 -12.01 -0.92 -8.27
C HIS A 51 -11.31 0.28 -7.60
N GLN A 52 -10.79 1.21 -8.44
CA GLN A 52 -10.14 2.43 -7.98
C GLN A 52 -11.21 3.42 -7.51
N ASP A 53 -11.00 4.02 -6.32
CA ASP A 53 -11.84 5.07 -5.73
C ASP A 53 -13.35 4.73 -5.62
N ASP A 54 -13.70 3.45 -5.62
CA ASP A 54 -15.07 2.93 -5.74
C ASP A 54 -16.08 3.55 -4.75
N ALA A 55 -15.65 3.88 -3.55
CA ALA A 55 -16.52 4.47 -2.53
C ALA A 55 -16.45 6.01 -2.47
N LEU A 56 -15.67 6.65 -3.34
CA LEU A 56 -15.45 8.10 -3.35
C LEU A 56 -16.28 8.80 -4.42
N TYR A 57 -16.29 8.23 -5.61
CA TYR A 57 -17.06 8.73 -6.75
C TYR A 57 -17.30 7.62 -7.77
N GLY A 58 -18.26 7.82 -8.63
CA GLY A 58 -18.59 6.92 -9.72
C GLY A 58 -19.34 7.65 -10.83
N HIS A 59 -20.13 6.91 -11.61
CA HIS A 59 -20.90 7.49 -12.70
C HIS A 59 -21.99 8.40 -12.15
N ASP A 60 -21.87 9.70 -12.40
CA ASP A 60 -22.80 10.75 -12.00
C ASP A 60 -23.01 10.96 -10.49
N TRP A 61 -22.04 10.53 -9.65
CA TRP A 61 -22.08 10.77 -8.21
C TRP A 61 -20.71 11.02 -7.60
N LYS A 62 -20.66 11.72 -6.46
CA LYS A 62 -19.45 11.98 -5.68
C LYS A 62 -19.79 12.09 -4.20
N TYR A 63 -19.08 11.37 -3.34
CA TYR A 63 -19.17 11.41 -1.87
C TYR A 63 -20.57 11.04 -1.31
N GLU A 64 -21.29 10.15 -1.96
CA GLU A 64 -22.54 9.61 -1.44
C GLU A 64 -22.28 8.41 -0.51
N GLU A 65 -22.79 8.48 0.72
CA GLU A 65 -22.54 7.48 1.76
C GLU A 65 -23.01 6.08 1.34
N GLY A 66 -22.09 5.12 1.39
CA GLY A 66 -22.37 3.71 1.08
C GLY A 66 -22.63 3.40 -0.40
N ARG A 67 -22.46 4.37 -1.29
CA ARG A 67 -22.62 4.17 -2.73
C ARG A 67 -21.36 3.54 -3.35
N SER A 68 -21.54 2.75 -4.37
CA SER A 68 -20.51 2.05 -5.14
C SER A 68 -21.11 1.60 -6.46
N ASP A 69 -20.49 1.95 -7.59
CA ASP A 69 -20.95 1.50 -8.90
C ASP A 69 -20.83 -0.03 -9.04
N VAL A 70 -19.83 -0.64 -8.43
CA VAL A 70 -19.67 -2.09 -8.41
C VAL A 70 -20.84 -2.74 -7.65
N ARG A 71 -21.18 -2.21 -6.47
CA ARG A 71 -22.29 -2.73 -5.68
C ARG A 71 -23.63 -2.55 -6.40
N GLU A 72 -23.84 -1.45 -7.10
CA GLU A 72 -25.05 -1.21 -7.88
C GLU A 72 -25.18 -2.22 -9.04
N CYS A 73 -24.05 -2.65 -9.63
CA CYS A 73 -24.04 -3.63 -10.71
C CYS A 73 -24.21 -5.08 -10.24
N CYS A 74 -23.54 -5.50 -9.18
CA CYS A 74 -23.46 -6.92 -8.80
C CYS A 74 -24.01 -7.24 -7.40
N GLY A 75 -24.47 -6.24 -6.63
CA GLY A 75 -25.07 -6.41 -5.30
C GLY A 75 -24.08 -6.43 -4.15
N ASP A 76 -22.76 -6.38 -4.42
CA ASP A 76 -21.70 -6.37 -3.40
C ASP A 76 -20.58 -5.40 -3.77
N TYR A 77 -19.77 -5.01 -2.77
CA TYR A 77 -18.60 -4.16 -2.96
C TYR A 77 -17.45 -4.93 -3.61
N PRO A 78 -16.49 -4.22 -4.26
CA PRO A 78 -15.27 -4.88 -4.71
C PRO A 78 -14.49 -5.44 -3.53
N ALA A 79 -13.78 -6.55 -3.77
CA ALA A 79 -12.92 -7.17 -2.77
C ALA A 79 -11.63 -6.37 -2.52
N VAL A 80 -11.21 -5.55 -3.50
CA VAL A 80 -10.02 -4.70 -3.43
C VAL A 80 -10.42 -3.25 -3.76
N PHE A 81 -10.07 -2.32 -2.85
CA PHE A 81 -10.24 -0.89 -3.07
C PHE A 81 -8.89 -0.26 -3.42
N GLY A 82 -8.84 0.47 -4.53
CA GLY A 82 -7.70 1.29 -4.90
C GLY A 82 -7.83 2.73 -4.42
N TRP A 83 -6.73 3.34 -4.02
CA TRP A 83 -6.65 4.72 -3.52
C TRP A 83 -5.41 5.40 -4.07
N GLU A 84 -5.46 6.74 -4.22
CA GLU A 84 -4.36 7.54 -4.76
C GLU A 84 -3.85 8.55 -3.73
N LEU A 85 -2.51 8.64 -3.59
CA LEU A 85 -1.86 9.59 -2.67
C LEU A 85 -1.03 10.69 -3.36
N GLY A 86 -1.03 10.78 -4.69
CA GLY A 86 -0.38 11.91 -5.39
C GLY A 86 -0.91 13.25 -4.87
N GLY A 87 -0.02 14.19 -4.58
CA GLY A 87 -0.33 15.46 -3.93
C GLY A 87 -0.03 15.48 -2.41
N LEU A 88 -0.10 14.33 -1.72
CA LEU A 88 0.21 14.25 -0.29
C LEU A 88 1.65 14.72 0.01
N GLU A 89 2.59 14.38 -0.88
CA GLU A 89 3.99 14.75 -0.77
C GLU A 89 4.21 16.27 -0.77
N THR A 90 3.32 17.03 -1.36
CA THR A 90 3.42 18.49 -1.38
C THR A 90 2.79 19.16 -0.15
N GLY A 91 2.02 18.40 0.62
CA GLY A 91 1.21 18.89 1.74
C GLY A 91 -0.15 19.44 1.28
N ALA A 92 -0.61 19.05 0.09
CA ALA A 92 -1.98 19.31 -0.34
C ALA A 92 -2.98 18.60 0.60
N ASP A 93 -4.20 19.08 0.64
CA ASP A 93 -5.30 18.45 1.38
C ASP A 93 -6.09 17.44 0.53
N ARG A 94 -5.78 17.35 -0.77
CA ARG A 94 -6.43 16.52 -1.78
C ARG A 94 -5.43 15.79 -2.66
N SER A 95 -5.85 14.63 -3.15
CA SER A 95 -5.10 13.87 -4.16
C SER A 95 -5.16 14.57 -5.53
N ILE A 96 -4.37 14.04 -6.47
CA ILE A 96 -4.40 14.47 -7.88
C ILE A 96 -5.77 14.25 -8.54
N ASP A 97 -6.62 13.37 -7.99
CA ASP A 97 -7.99 13.10 -8.44
C ASP A 97 -9.04 14.00 -7.75
N ASP A 98 -8.57 15.07 -7.10
CA ASP A 98 -9.41 16.03 -6.35
C ASP A 98 -10.19 15.38 -5.19
N VAL A 99 -9.64 14.32 -4.57
CA VAL A 99 -10.22 13.64 -3.41
C VAL A 99 -9.56 14.10 -2.12
N PRO A 100 -10.30 14.55 -1.08
CA PRO A 100 -9.72 14.89 0.21
C PRO A 100 -9.03 13.69 0.86
N PHE A 101 -7.81 13.83 1.35
CA PHE A 101 -7.11 12.75 2.06
C PHE A 101 -7.85 12.28 3.33
N ALA A 102 -8.61 13.17 3.97
CA ALA A 102 -9.48 12.81 5.08
C ALA A 102 -10.56 11.78 4.67
N GLU A 103 -11.17 11.94 3.47
CA GLU A 103 -12.14 10.99 2.94
C GLU A 103 -11.48 9.66 2.55
N ILE A 104 -10.31 9.72 1.90
CA ILE A 104 -9.52 8.51 1.60
C ILE A 104 -9.25 7.74 2.90
N THR A 105 -8.76 8.40 3.95
CA THR A 105 -8.49 7.78 5.26
C THR A 105 -9.74 7.13 5.84
N ARG A 106 -10.86 7.86 5.88
CA ARG A 106 -12.14 7.38 6.43
C ARG A 106 -12.65 6.15 5.70
N LEU A 107 -12.67 6.20 4.37
CA LEU A 107 -13.23 5.13 3.54
C LEU A 107 -12.30 3.92 3.42
N LEU A 108 -10.98 4.13 3.42
CA LEU A 108 -9.99 3.05 3.48
C LEU A 108 -10.14 2.24 4.78
N CYS A 109 -10.29 2.92 5.91
CA CYS A 109 -10.55 2.24 7.20
C CYS A 109 -11.92 1.53 7.20
N ALA A 110 -12.95 2.12 6.60
CA ALA A 110 -14.26 1.49 6.46
C ALA A 110 -14.23 0.25 5.53
N ALA A 111 -13.48 0.30 4.42
CA ALA A 111 -13.27 -0.84 3.53
C ALA A 111 -12.58 -2.00 4.27
N TYR A 112 -11.53 -1.71 5.04
CA TYR A 112 -10.89 -2.71 5.91
C TYR A 112 -11.87 -3.33 6.92
N GLY A 113 -12.71 -2.52 7.55
CA GLY A 113 -13.75 -2.99 8.48
C GLY A 113 -14.79 -3.92 7.84
N ARG A 114 -14.96 -3.88 6.51
CA ARG A 114 -15.78 -4.82 5.73
C ARG A 114 -15.02 -6.09 5.32
N GLY A 115 -13.72 -6.18 5.60
CA GLY A 115 -12.86 -7.29 5.20
C GLY A 115 -12.23 -7.13 3.82
N ALA A 116 -12.33 -5.96 3.19
CA ALA A 116 -11.71 -5.68 1.90
C ALA A 116 -10.20 -5.44 2.01
N VAL A 117 -9.50 -5.67 0.91
CA VAL A 117 -8.08 -5.36 0.73
C VAL A 117 -7.94 -3.93 0.22
N ASN A 118 -7.04 -3.14 0.81
CA ASN A 118 -6.73 -1.80 0.34
C ASN A 118 -5.40 -1.78 -0.41
N THR A 119 -5.39 -1.25 -1.62
CA THR A 119 -4.17 -0.95 -2.39
C THR A 119 -4.04 0.56 -2.59
N VAL A 120 -2.84 1.07 -2.45
CA VAL A 120 -2.55 2.50 -2.53
C VAL A 120 -1.47 2.73 -3.56
N SER A 121 -1.78 3.51 -4.59
CA SER A 121 -0.82 4.06 -5.53
C SER A 121 -0.32 5.44 -5.08
N TRP A 122 0.81 5.84 -5.61
CA TRP A 122 1.37 7.16 -5.38
C TRP A 122 2.00 7.69 -6.66
N HIS A 123 1.44 8.80 -7.15
CA HIS A 123 1.92 9.56 -8.30
C HIS A 123 2.58 10.86 -7.84
N PRO A 124 3.79 10.82 -7.25
CA PRO A 124 4.46 12.04 -6.79
C PRO A 124 4.79 12.96 -7.97
N GLN A 125 4.72 14.26 -7.72
CA GLN A 125 5.20 15.25 -8.67
C GLN A 125 6.68 15.02 -9.02
N ASN A 126 7.11 15.53 -10.20
CA ASN A 126 8.52 15.50 -10.57
C ASN A 126 9.35 16.34 -9.58
N PRO A 127 10.39 15.76 -8.93
CA PRO A 127 11.13 16.45 -7.86
C PRO A 127 11.99 17.63 -8.34
N GLU A 128 12.28 17.71 -9.63
CA GLU A 128 13.08 18.80 -10.22
C GLU A 128 12.22 19.94 -10.75
N SER A 129 11.17 19.60 -11.48
CA SER A 129 10.31 20.61 -12.13
C SER A 129 9.13 21.05 -11.25
N GLY A 130 8.72 20.23 -10.27
CA GLY A 130 7.48 20.44 -9.53
C GLY A 130 6.21 20.18 -10.35
N ALA A 131 6.35 19.68 -11.58
CA ALA A 131 5.23 19.30 -12.43
C ALA A 131 4.68 17.92 -12.05
N SER A 132 3.69 17.42 -12.79
CA SER A 132 3.04 16.15 -12.49
C SER A 132 3.96 14.94 -12.60
N ALA A 133 3.49 13.78 -12.15
CA ALA A 133 4.16 12.49 -12.29
C ALA A 133 4.51 12.14 -13.75
N TRP A 134 3.73 12.64 -14.70
CA TRP A 134 3.91 12.43 -16.16
C TRP A 134 4.93 13.37 -16.82
N ASP A 135 5.61 14.25 -16.05
CA ASP A 135 6.65 15.10 -16.59
C ASP A 135 7.99 14.35 -16.69
N GLY A 136 8.16 13.63 -17.79
CA GLY A 136 9.38 12.89 -18.14
C GLY A 136 10.43 13.72 -18.89
N LYS A 137 10.47 15.05 -18.75
CA LYS A 137 11.40 15.91 -19.50
C LYS A 137 12.84 15.88 -18.98
N THR A 138 13.04 15.41 -17.75
CA THR A 138 14.37 15.37 -17.13
C THR A 138 14.78 13.92 -16.86
N SER A 139 15.97 13.55 -17.28
CA SER A 139 16.56 12.23 -17.01
C SER A 139 17.31 12.17 -15.66
N THR A 140 17.26 13.24 -14.86
CA THR A 140 17.97 13.38 -13.58
C THR A 140 17.03 13.39 -12.38
N ALA A 141 15.72 13.35 -12.61
CA ALA A 141 14.73 13.41 -11.53
C ALA A 141 14.96 12.33 -10.47
N VAL A 142 15.18 11.07 -10.86
CA VAL A 142 15.45 9.97 -9.92
C VAL A 142 16.79 10.18 -9.21
N SER A 143 17.88 10.45 -9.92
CA SER A 143 19.20 10.65 -9.30
C SER A 143 19.23 11.85 -8.35
N SER A 144 18.40 12.88 -8.62
CA SER A 144 18.34 14.07 -7.77
C SER A 144 17.79 13.80 -6.36
N ILE A 145 16.95 12.78 -6.20
CA ILE A 145 16.33 12.42 -4.91
C ILE A 145 17.03 11.26 -4.19
N LEU A 146 17.97 10.58 -4.84
CA LEU A 146 18.79 9.56 -4.19
C LEU A 146 19.77 10.16 -3.16
N PRO A 147 20.32 9.39 -2.23
CA PRO A 147 21.32 9.87 -1.29
C PRO A 147 22.49 10.58 -1.98
N GLY A 148 22.73 11.84 -1.60
CA GLY A 148 23.70 12.72 -2.24
C GLY A 148 23.15 13.59 -3.37
N GLY A 149 21.94 13.35 -3.85
CA GLY A 149 21.27 14.19 -4.85
C GLY A 149 20.75 15.50 -4.27
N ALA A 150 20.58 16.50 -5.13
CA ALA A 150 20.22 17.87 -4.74
C ALA A 150 18.84 17.96 -4.05
N ASN A 151 17.89 17.08 -4.43
CA ASN A 151 16.52 17.04 -3.92
C ASN A 151 16.29 15.92 -2.87
N HIS A 152 17.35 15.28 -2.39
CA HIS A 152 17.23 14.18 -1.42
C HIS A 152 16.53 14.60 -0.11
N ALA A 153 16.84 15.80 0.40
CA ALA A 153 16.19 16.32 1.61
C ALA A 153 14.67 16.51 1.41
N GLN A 154 14.25 17.01 0.25
CA GLN A 154 12.85 17.14 -0.12
C GLN A 154 12.17 15.78 -0.20
N PHE A 155 12.81 14.79 -0.82
CA PHE A 155 12.25 13.44 -0.93
C PHE A 155 12.02 12.79 0.45
N ARG A 156 12.94 12.99 1.39
CA ARG A 156 12.73 12.54 2.78
C ARG A 156 11.50 13.18 3.42
N LEU A 157 11.26 14.48 3.20
CA LEU A 157 10.04 15.15 3.67
C LEU A 157 8.78 14.57 3.04
N TRP A 158 8.83 14.17 1.78
CA TRP A 158 7.74 13.47 1.11
C TRP A 158 7.43 12.13 1.77
N LEU A 159 8.47 11.34 2.02
CA LEU A 159 8.34 10.07 2.72
C LEU A 159 7.87 10.24 4.17
N ASP A 160 8.24 11.34 4.84
CA ASP A 160 7.73 11.67 6.18
C ASP A 160 6.21 11.88 6.18
N ARG A 161 5.67 12.54 5.16
CA ARG A 161 4.22 12.73 5.00
C ARG A 161 3.50 11.42 4.71
N LEU A 162 4.04 10.60 3.80
CA LEU A 162 3.52 9.25 3.57
C LEU A 162 3.51 8.41 4.84
N ALA A 163 4.61 8.43 5.60
CA ALA A 163 4.71 7.71 6.87
C ALA A 163 3.62 8.16 7.85
N GLY A 164 3.41 9.48 7.98
CA GLY A 164 2.34 10.05 8.81
C GLY A 164 0.96 9.57 8.41
N PHE A 165 0.67 9.53 7.11
CA PHE A 165 -0.57 9.00 6.57
C PHE A 165 -0.77 7.52 6.95
N PHE A 166 0.20 6.65 6.64
CA PHE A 166 0.08 5.21 6.88
C PHE A 166 0.00 4.85 8.37
N VAL A 167 0.77 5.50 9.22
CA VAL A 167 0.70 5.31 10.69
C VAL A 167 -0.65 5.78 11.24
N GLY A 168 -1.25 6.79 10.61
CA GLY A 168 -2.57 7.32 10.95
C GLY A 168 -3.75 6.41 10.57
N LEU A 169 -3.55 5.39 9.71
CA LEU A 169 -4.60 4.47 9.31
C LEU A 169 -4.94 3.50 10.46
N LYS A 170 -6.01 3.80 11.16
CA LYS A 170 -6.48 3.02 12.31
C LYS A 170 -7.94 2.63 12.14
N SER A 171 -8.25 1.37 12.41
CA SER A 171 -9.61 0.92 12.60
C SER A 171 -10.21 1.46 13.90
N ALA A 172 -11.50 1.26 14.12
CA ALA A 172 -12.22 1.79 15.29
C ALA A 172 -11.66 1.29 16.64
N ASP A 173 -11.05 0.11 16.68
CA ASP A 173 -10.41 -0.49 17.85
C ASP A 173 -8.93 -0.09 18.01
N GLY A 174 -8.40 0.78 17.11
CA GLY A 174 -7.02 1.24 17.12
C GLY A 174 -6.02 0.35 16.39
N THR A 175 -6.47 -0.74 15.77
CA THR A 175 -5.64 -1.64 14.97
C THR A 175 -5.09 -0.92 13.75
N CYS A 176 -3.80 -1.13 13.42
CA CYS A 176 -3.20 -0.59 12.19
C CYS A 176 -3.79 -1.28 10.96
N VAL A 177 -4.36 -0.51 10.05
CA VAL A 177 -4.93 -1.03 8.81
C VAL A 177 -3.81 -1.45 7.85
N PRO A 178 -3.72 -2.71 7.43
CA PRO A 178 -2.73 -3.16 6.47
C PRO A 178 -3.05 -2.67 5.06
N VAL A 179 -2.01 -2.32 4.30
CA VAL A 179 -2.13 -1.72 2.96
C VAL A 179 -1.12 -2.35 2.00
N LEU A 180 -1.57 -2.61 0.77
CA LEU A 180 -0.71 -2.88 -0.38
C LEU A 180 -0.22 -1.54 -0.92
N PHE A 181 1.01 -1.14 -0.65
CA PHE A 181 1.58 0.11 -1.14
C PHE A 181 2.34 -0.11 -2.45
N ARG A 182 1.91 0.55 -3.51
CA ARG A 182 2.40 0.41 -4.89
C ARG A 182 2.98 1.73 -5.41
N PRO A 183 4.14 2.19 -4.91
CA PRO A 183 4.82 3.37 -5.43
C PRO A 183 5.53 3.06 -6.76
N PHE A 184 5.80 4.10 -7.55
CA PHE A 184 6.64 4.03 -8.75
C PHE A 184 6.31 2.87 -9.71
N HIS A 185 5.01 2.59 -9.87
CA HIS A 185 4.51 1.54 -10.74
C HIS A 185 4.76 1.85 -12.23
N GLU A 186 4.58 0.83 -13.09
CA GLU A 186 4.74 0.94 -14.55
C GLU A 186 6.11 1.47 -14.98
N HIS A 187 7.16 1.13 -14.23
CA HIS A 187 8.51 1.64 -14.44
C HIS A 187 9.15 1.15 -15.77
N THR A 188 8.65 0.10 -16.38
CA THR A 188 9.06 -0.39 -17.68
C THR A 188 8.47 0.43 -18.83
N GLY A 189 7.59 1.38 -18.55
CA GLY A 189 7.05 2.37 -19.48
C GLY A 189 7.78 3.71 -19.40
N SER A 190 7.49 4.59 -20.33
CA SER A 190 8.06 5.94 -20.42
C SER A 190 7.10 7.03 -19.93
N GLY A 191 5.96 6.65 -19.34
CA GLY A 191 4.89 7.59 -18.96
C GLY A 191 5.20 8.47 -17.75
N PHE A 192 6.11 8.03 -16.86
CA PHE A 192 6.40 8.70 -15.61
C PHE A 192 7.87 9.14 -15.52
N TRP A 193 8.17 10.13 -14.67
CA TRP A 193 9.55 10.60 -14.45
C TRP A 193 10.48 9.53 -13.81
N TRP A 194 9.93 8.44 -13.29
CA TRP A 194 10.68 7.27 -12.79
C TRP A 194 10.72 6.09 -13.79
N GLY A 195 10.20 6.28 -15.01
CA GLY A 195 10.14 5.23 -16.02
C GLY A 195 11.49 4.92 -16.67
N GLU A 196 11.53 3.87 -17.48
CA GLU A 196 12.77 3.35 -18.09
C GLU A 196 13.48 4.36 -19.00
N ALA A 197 12.76 5.32 -19.60
CA ALA A 197 13.34 6.36 -20.43
C ALA A 197 13.98 7.50 -19.62
N GLN A 198 13.71 7.60 -18.31
CA GLN A 198 14.06 8.72 -17.45
C GLN A 198 15.11 8.38 -16.39
N CYS A 199 15.33 7.10 -16.11
CA CYS A 199 16.35 6.66 -15.16
C CYS A 199 16.94 5.30 -15.57
N THR A 200 18.13 5.02 -15.05
CA THR A 200 18.75 3.71 -15.22
C THR A 200 18.08 2.67 -14.31
N PRO A 201 18.19 1.36 -14.65
CA PRO A 201 17.70 0.30 -13.76
C PRO A 201 18.30 0.33 -12.33
N ASP A 202 19.55 0.77 -12.20
CA ASP A 202 20.20 0.85 -10.89
C ASP A 202 19.70 2.04 -10.07
N GLU A 203 19.43 3.18 -10.69
CA GLU A 203 18.76 4.32 -10.05
C GLU A 203 17.35 3.96 -9.59
N TYR A 204 16.57 3.28 -10.43
CA TYR A 204 15.23 2.82 -10.04
C TYR A 204 15.27 1.83 -8.85
N LYS A 205 16.18 0.85 -8.87
CA LYS A 205 16.37 -0.07 -7.73
C LYS A 205 16.79 0.66 -6.46
N ALA A 206 17.64 1.68 -6.59
CA ALA A 206 18.08 2.50 -5.46
C ALA A 206 16.92 3.33 -4.90
N LEU A 207 16.10 3.93 -5.76
CA LEU A 207 14.88 4.66 -5.39
C LEU A 207 13.91 3.76 -4.62
N TRP A 208 13.60 2.59 -5.18
CA TRP A 208 12.72 1.61 -4.56
C TRP A 208 13.23 1.18 -3.19
N ARG A 209 14.50 0.76 -3.12
CA ARG A 209 15.13 0.30 -1.87
C ARG A 209 15.13 1.39 -0.81
N PHE A 210 15.55 2.61 -1.17
CA PHE A 210 15.57 3.72 -0.24
C PHE A 210 14.17 4.02 0.31
N THR A 211 13.14 4.01 -0.53
CA THR A 211 11.75 4.26 -0.12
C THR A 211 11.28 3.21 0.89
N VAL A 212 11.50 1.92 0.61
CA VAL A 212 11.11 0.83 1.51
C VAL A 212 11.86 0.91 2.83
N GLU A 213 13.19 1.03 2.79
CA GLU A 213 14.03 1.09 3.99
C GLU A 213 13.72 2.33 4.83
N TYR A 214 13.47 3.48 4.20
CA TYR A 214 13.13 4.70 4.94
C TYR A 214 11.79 4.58 5.66
N LEU A 215 10.74 4.11 4.99
CA LEU A 215 9.42 3.94 5.60
C LEU A 215 9.46 2.88 6.71
N ARG A 216 10.07 1.73 6.45
CA ARG A 216 10.14 0.60 7.38
C ARG A 216 11.08 0.86 8.55
N ASP A 217 12.36 1.16 8.25
CA ASP A 217 13.43 1.14 9.25
C ASP A 217 13.64 2.49 9.95
N VAL A 218 13.37 3.60 9.24
CA VAL A 218 13.55 4.96 9.80
C VAL A 218 12.24 5.48 10.39
N LYS A 219 11.10 5.25 9.72
CA LYS A 219 9.79 5.77 10.16
C LYS A 219 8.96 4.76 10.95
N GLY A 220 9.33 3.49 10.99
CA GLY A 220 8.62 2.45 11.74
C GLY A 220 7.22 2.17 11.19
N VAL A 221 7.04 2.25 9.86
CA VAL A 221 5.77 1.95 9.19
C VAL A 221 5.72 0.46 8.89
N HIS A 222 5.00 -0.30 9.73
CA HIS A 222 4.98 -1.77 9.71
C HIS A 222 3.65 -2.36 9.22
N ASN A 223 2.75 -1.53 8.69
CA ASN A 223 1.45 -1.94 8.15
C ASN A 223 1.42 -1.96 6.61
N LEU A 224 2.58 -2.05 5.95
CA LEU A 224 2.67 -2.05 4.49
C LEU A 224 3.15 -3.40 3.94
N LEU A 225 2.51 -3.83 2.86
CA LEU A 225 3.06 -4.78 1.89
C LEU A 225 3.45 -3.99 0.64
N TYR A 226 4.71 -4.06 0.26
CA TYR A 226 5.23 -3.31 -0.88
C TYR A 226 4.97 -4.07 -2.18
N VAL A 227 4.32 -3.42 -3.15
CA VAL A 227 3.94 -4.00 -4.44
C VAL A 227 4.79 -3.40 -5.55
N TYR A 228 5.60 -4.24 -6.15
CA TYR A 228 6.41 -3.93 -7.33
C TYR A 228 5.64 -4.29 -8.60
N SER A 229 5.48 -3.34 -9.56
CA SER A 229 4.72 -3.57 -10.78
C SER A 229 5.18 -2.68 -11.94
#